data_ea343f0e24e0903d6dd1801dbe4b4de6
#
_entry.id   ea343f0e24e0903d6dd1801dbe4b4de6
#
_cell.length_a   1.000
_cell.length_b   1.000
_cell.length_c   1.000
_cell.angle_alpha   90.00
_cell.angle_beta   90.00
_cell.angle_gamma   90.00
#
_symmetry.space_group_name_H-M   'P 1'
#
loop_
_entity.id
_entity.type
_entity.pdbx_description
1 polymer ?
#
loop_
_entity_poly.entity_id
_entity_poly.type
_entity_poly.pdbx_seq_one_letter_code
_entity_poly.pdbx_strand_id
1 'polypeptide(L)'
;LLAGETLLVNGATGAFGSAGVRVGLAMGAARVVATGRNEQILAELERRFGSRVRTVKMGGNEEEDWRQMQRAAGGPIDVVLDLLPPEANPTWVRTAVLAVRPHGRVVLMGGIREDISLPYAWMMRFGIEVRGCWMYPREAIRRMIEMFKAGQISLDDMVVTEFPLDRVNEAVTHAAINAGPFKITVVCP
;
A
#
# COMPACT_ATOMS: atom_id res chain seq x y z
N LEU A 1 -7.54 4.59 8.83
CA LEU A 1 -8.33 3.41 8.55
C LEU A 1 -9.13 3.02 9.80
N LEU A 2 -10.40 2.74 9.64
CA LEU A 2 -11.29 2.21 10.68
C LEU A 2 -11.64 0.76 10.35
N ALA A 3 -11.99 -0.03 11.36
CA ALA A 3 -12.46 -1.39 11.14
C ALA A 3 -13.75 -1.40 10.30
N GLY A 4 -13.82 -2.31 9.35
CA GLY A 4 -14.94 -2.41 8.40
C GLY A 4 -14.82 -1.57 7.13
N GLU A 5 -13.83 -0.67 7.03
CA GLU A 5 -13.60 0.14 5.83
C GLU A 5 -12.94 -0.65 4.69
N THR A 6 -13.13 -0.18 3.46
CA THR A 6 -12.39 -0.62 2.28
C THR A 6 -11.17 0.27 2.08
N LEU A 7 -9.99 -0.34 2.06
CA LEU A 7 -8.70 0.30 1.79
C LEU A 7 -8.24 0.02 0.37
N LEU A 8 -7.88 1.04 -0.38
CA LEU A 8 -7.11 0.89 -1.62
C LEU A 8 -5.64 1.16 -1.34
N VAL A 9 -4.78 0.20 -1.65
CA VAL A 9 -3.32 0.35 -1.57
C VAL A 9 -2.77 0.50 -2.98
N ASN A 10 -2.36 1.72 -3.32
CA ASN A 10 -1.78 2.04 -4.61
C ASN A 10 -0.26 1.76 -4.59
N GLY A 11 0.19 0.86 -5.47
CA GLY A 11 1.56 0.36 -5.46
C GLY A 11 1.76 -0.87 -4.56
N ALA A 12 0.74 -1.69 -4.38
CA ALA A 12 0.74 -2.86 -3.50
C ALA A 12 1.79 -3.93 -3.85
N THR A 13 2.32 -3.94 -5.07
CA THR A 13 3.33 -4.89 -5.52
C THR A 13 4.75 -4.55 -5.07
N GLY A 14 4.96 -3.41 -4.43
CA GLY A 14 6.22 -3.04 -3.80
C GLY A 14 6.34 -3.55 -2.35
N ALA A 15 7.52 -3.39 -1.74
CA ALA A 15 7.78 -3.79 -0.36
C ALA A 15 6.86 -3.03 0.63
N PHE A 16 6.79 -1.70 0.52
CA PHE A 16 5.89 -0.89 1.35
C PHE A 16 4.41 -1.19 1.08
N GLY A 17 4.06 -1.40 -0.20
CA GLY A 17 2.68 -1.70 -0.58
C GLY A 17 2.18 -3.02 -0.01
N SER A 18 2.96 -4.10 -0.10
CA SER A 18 2.61 -5.39 0.48
C SER A 18 2.50 -5.33 2.02
N ALA A 19 3.37 -4.54 2.67
CA ALA A 19 3.24 -4.24 4.09
C ALA A 19 1.95 -3.45 4.40
N GLY A 20 1.61 -2.47 3.56
CA GLY A 20 0.35 -1.70 3.66
C GLY A 20 -0.89 -2.59 3.58
N VAL A 21 -0.90 -3.58 2.69
CA VAL A 21 -1.97 -4.59 2.61
C VAL A 21 -2.07 -5.37 3.92
N ARG A 22 -0.95 -5.90 4.42
CA ARG A 22 -0.89 -6.67 5.68
C ARG A 22 -1.40 -5.87 6.87
N VAL A 23 -0.86 -4.66 7.06
CA VAL A 23 -1.25 -3.78 8.17
C VAL A 23 -2.71 -3.34 8.04
N GLY A 24 -3.19 -3.02 6.84
CA GLY A 24 -4.58 -2.68 6.59
C GLY A 24 -5.55 -3.78 7.03
N LEU A 25 -5.24 -5.03 6.69
CA LEU A 25 -6.03 -6.20 7.13
C LEU A 25 -6.00 -6.39 8.65
N ALA A 26 -4.82 -6.22 9.26
CA ALA A 26 -4.64 -6.33 10.71
C ALA A 26 -5.38 -5.22 11.48
N MET A 27 -5.49 -4.02 10.90
CA MET A 27 -6.29 -2.91 11.44
C MET A 27 -7.79 -3.09 11.23
N GLY A 28 -8.23 -4.18 10.60
CA GLY A 28 -9.64 -4.49 10.45
C GLY A 28 -10.29 -4.01 9.15
N ALA A 29 -9.52 -3.75 8.08
CA ALA A 29 -10.10 -3.50 6.77
C ALA A 29 -11.06 -4.64 6.39
N ALA A 30 -12.28 -4.33 6.02
CA ALA A 30 -13.21 -5.35 5.49
C ALA A 30 -12.73 -5.86 4.14
N ARG A 31 -12.14 -4.98 3.35
CA ARG A 31 -11.54 -5.29 2.04
C ARG A 31 -10.32 -4.43 1.78
N VAL A 32 -9.35 -5.01 1.09
CA VAL A 32 -8.20 -4.27 0.53
C VAL A 32 -8.20 -4.45 -0.98
N VAL A 33 -8.22 -3.34 -1.71
CA VAL A 33 -7.98 -3.30 -3.15
C VAL A 33 -6.50 -3.01 -3.36
N ALA A 34 -5.77 -3.99 -3.87
CA ALA A 34 -4.32 -3.91 -4.06
C ALA A 34 -4.01 -3.64 -5.54
N THR A 35 -3.47 -2.46 -5.87
CA THR A 35 -3.14 -2.12 -7.25
C THR A 35 -1.66 -2.28 -7.54
N GLY A 36 -1.33 -2.63 -8.78
CA GLY A 36 0.06 -2.78 -9.20
C GLY A 36 0.18 -3.21 -10.66
N ARG A 37 1.43 -3.37 -11.13
CA ARG A 37 1.72 -3.79 -12.51
C ARG A 37 2.13 -5.26 -12.62
N ASN A 38 2.71 -5.81 -11.57
CA ASN A 38 3.24 -7.17 -11.57
C ASN A 38 2.14 -8.17 -11.22
N GLU A 39 1.63 -8.88 -12.21
CA GLU A 39 0.54 -9.86 -12.06
C GLU A 39 0.90 -11.02 -11.13
N GLN A 40 2.14 -11.47 -11.16
CA GLN A 40 2.59 -12.57 -10.31
C GLN A 40 2.53 -12.18 -8.82
N ILE A 41 2.94 -10.95 -8.50
CA ILE A 41 2.87 -10.42 -7.14
C ILE A 41 1.42 -10.15 -6.73
N LEU A 42 0.59 -9.65 -7.64
CA LEU A 42 -0.84 -9.46 -7.39
C LEU A 42 -1.52 -10.80 -7.05
N ALA A 43 -1.28 -11.84 -7.84
CA ALA A 43 -1.80 -13.18 -7.55
C ALA A 43 -1.27 -13.73 -6.22
N GLU A 44 -0.02 -13.47 -5.88
CA GLU A 44 0.57 -13.86 -4.60
C GLU A 44 -0.07 -13.14 -3.42
N LEU A 45 -0.42 -11.86 -3.56
CA LEU A 45 -1.17 -11.12 -2.54
C LEU A 45 -2.54 -11.74 -2.27
N GLU A 46 -3.29 -12.09 -3.31
CA GLU A 46 -4.58 -12.78 -3.15
C GLU A 46 -4.44 -14.15 -2.51
N ARG A 47 -3.44 -14.92 -2.94
CA ARG A 47 -3.17 -16.24 -2.37
C ARG A 47 -2.83 -16.19 -0.88
N ARG A 48 -2.01 -15.21 -0.46
CA ARG A 48 -1.57 -15.06 0.94
C ARG A 48 -2.65 -14.50 1.85
N PHE A 49 -3.37 -13.49 1.39
CA PHE A 49 -4.30 -12.75 2.23
C PHE A 49 -5.78 -13.13 2.03
N GLY A 50 -6.06 -14.00 1.07
CA GLY A 50 -7.37 -14.60 0.88
C GLY A 50 -8.45 -13.64 0.39
N SER A 51 -9.69 -13.96 0.66
CA SER A 51 -10.86 -13.31 0.05
C SER A 51 -11.07 -11.83 0.37
N ARG A 52 -10.41 -11.32 1.39
CA ARG A 52 -10.46 -9.89 1.72
C ARG A 52 -9.57 -9.01 0.85
N VAL A 53 -8.62 -9.61 0.10
CA VAL A 53 -7.80 -8.88 -0.87
C VAL A 53 -8.36 -9.11 -2.27
N ARG A 54 -8.46 -8.04 -3.02
CA ARG A 54 -8.77 -8.04 -4.44
C ARG A 54 -7.72 -7.24 -5.17
N THR A 55 -7.25 -7.74 -6.28
CA THR A 55 -6.16 -7.10 -7.02
C THR A 55 -6.65 -6.42 -8.29
N VAL A 56 -5.94 -5.37 -8.68
CA VAL A 56 -6.16 -4.65 -9.92
C VAL A 56 -4.82 -4.45 -10.63
N LYS A 57 -4.70 -4.98 -11.83
CA LYS A 57 -3.56 -4.69 -12.69
C LYS A 57 -3.75 -3.32 -13.33
N MET A 58 -2.85 -2.40 -13.03
CA MET A 58 -2.85 -1.06 -13.62
C MET A 58 -2.41 -1.10 -15.08
N GLY A 59 -3.30 -0.68 -15.97
CA GLY A 59 -3.08 -0.65 -17.42
C GLY A 59 -2.58 0.70 -17.93
N GLY A 60 -2.79 1.79 -17.14
CA GLY A 60 -2.44 3.15 -17.51
C GLY A 60 -3.55 3.92 -18.20
N ASN A 61 -4.71 3.33 -18.43
CA ASN A 61 -5.91 4.03 -18.83
C ASN A 61 -6.71 4.44 -17.59
N GLU A 62 -6.82 5.73 -17.32
CA GLU A 62 -7.43 6.27 -16.10
C GLU A 62 -8.87 5.75 -15.88
N GLU A 63 -9.69 5.76 -16.92
CA GLU A 63 -11.09 5.37 -16.81
C GLU A 63 -11.25 3.86 -16.57
N GLU A 64 -10.49 3.04 -17.27
CA GLU A 64 -10.55 1.58 -17.10
C GLU A 64 -9.95 1.16 -15.77
N ASP A 65 -8.80 1.71 -15.38
CA ASP A 65 -8.17 1.43 -14.09
C ASP A 65 -9.10 1.83 -12.94
N TRP A 66 -9.76 3.00 -13.04
CA TRP A 66 -10.78 3.44 -12.08
C TRP A 66 -11.95 2.45 -11.99
N ARG A 67 -12.50 2.02 -13.13
CA ARG A 67 -13.60 1.04 -13.17
C ARG A 67 -13.21 -0.29 -12.54
N GLN A 68 -11.98 -0.75 -12.79
CA GLN A 68 -11.48 -1.99 -12.20
C GLN A 68 -11.33 -1.87 -10.68
N MET A 69 -10.84 -0.75 -10.17
CA MET A 69 -10.77 -0.47 -8.73
C MET A 69 -12.16 -0.52 -8.09
N GLN A 70 -13.16 0.12 -8.70
CA GLN A 70 -14.54 0.11 -8.20
C GLN A 70 -15.14 -1.30 -8.19
N ARG A 71 -14.94 -2.08 -9.25
CA ARG A 71 -15.39 -3.48 -9.33
C ARG A 71 -14.72 -4.35 -8.27
N ALA A 72 -13.41 -4.21 -8.10
CA ALA A 72 -12.64 -4.96 -7.11
C ALA A 72 -13.06 -4.60 -5.67
N ALA A 73 -13.39 -3.34 -5.43
CA ALA A 73 -13.92 -2.88 -4.15
C ALA A 73 -15.30 -3.49 -3.84
N GLY A 74 -16.15 -3.66 -4.85
CA GLY A 74 -17.51 -4.16 -4.67
C GLY A 74 -18.39 -3.30 -3.76
N GLY A 75 -18.00 -2.04 -3.57
CA GLY A 75 -18.61 -1.05 -2.71
C GLY A 75 -17.75 0.21 -2.62
N PRO A 76 -18.04 1.14 -1.70
CA PRO A 76 -17.27 2.37 -1.58
C PRO A 76 -15.84 2.10 -1.13
N ILE A 77 -14.88 2.86 -1.69
CA ILE A 77 -13.50 2.91 -1.22
C ILE A 77 -13.39 4.04 -0.22
N ASP A 78 -13.13 3.70 1.04
CA ASP A 78 -13.10 4.66 2.15
C ASP A 78 -11.77 5.38 2.27
N VAL A 79 -10.68 4.65 2.08
CA VAL A 79 -9.32 5.13 2.26
C VAL A 79 -8.45 4.70 1.09
N VAL A 80 -7.64 5.64 0.60
CA VAL A 80 -6.55 5.37 -0.35
C VAL A 80 -5.23 5.59 0.37
N LEU A 81 -4.33 4.62 0.26
CA LEU A 81 -2.92 4.74 0.68
C LEU A 81 -2.05 4.66 -0.58
N ASP A 82 -1.43 5.77 -0.94
CA ASP A 82 -0.52 5.83 -2.08
C ASP A 82 0.91 5.58 -1.66
N LEU A 83 1.54 4.60 -2.31
CA LEU A 83 2.91 4.13 -2.07
C LEU A 83 3.71 3.99 -3.38
N LEU A 84 3.31 4.71 -4.41
CA LEU A 84 3.99 4.63 -5.69
C LEU A 84 5.42 5.19 -5.62
N PRO A 85 6.38 4.56 -6.32
CA PRO A 85 7.77 5.03 -6.34
C PRO A 85 7.93 6.32 -7.17
N PRO A 86 9.09 7.01 -7.05
CA PRO A 86 9.34 8.30 -7.72
C PRO A 86 9.17 8.29 -9.25
N GLU A 87 9.38 7.15 -9.87
CA GLU A 87 9.34 6.97 -11.33
C GLU A 87 7.96 6.58 -11.86
N ALA A 88 6.97 6.43 -10.97
CA ALA A 88 5.63 6.04 -11.40
C ALA A 88 4.90 7.24 -12.03
N ASN A 89 3.98 6.92 -12.94
CA ASN A 89 3.18 7.94 -13.61
C ASN A 89 2.20 8.61 -12.60
N PRO A 90 2.22 9.96 -12.48
CA PRO A 90 1.32 10.71 -11.61
C PRO A 90 -0.18 10.43 -11.85
N THR A 91 -0.54 10.06 -13.09
CA THR A 91 -1.92 9.69 -13.43
C THR A 91 -2.42 8.52 -12.58
N TRP A 92 -1.58 7.58 -12.19
CA TRP A 92 -1.99 6.47 -11.34
C TRP A 92 -2.35 6.91 -9.92
N VAL A 93 -1.64 7.91 -9.38
CA VAL A 93 -2.02 8.51 -8.10
C VAL A 93 -3.36 9.21 -8.24
N ARG A 94 -3.52 10.02 -9.31
CA ARG A 94 -4.75 10.72 -9.61
C ARG A 94 -5.94 9.75 -9.72
N THR A 95 -5.78 8.66 -10.46
CA THR A 95 -6.82 7.63 -10.63
C THR A 95 -7.24 7.04 -9.29
N ALA A 96 -6.27 6.70 -8.43
CA ALA A 96 -6.54 6.18 -7.09
C ALA A 96 -7.26 7.21 -6.20
N VAL A 97 -6.85 8.49 -6.25
CA VAL A 97 -7.54 9.58 -5.53
C VAL A 97 -9.00 9.71 -5.97
N LEU A 98 -9.25 9.68 -7.27
CA LEU A 98 -10.60 9.79 -7.83
C LEU A 98 -11.48 8.55 -7.55
N ALA A 99 -10.89 7.46 -7.13
CA ALA A 99 -11.61 6.24 -6.79
C ALA A 99 -12.25 6.29 -5.38
N VAL A 100 -11.83 7.22 -4.52
CA VAL A 100 -12.35 7.34 -3.16
C VAL A 100 -13.80 7.83 -3.15
N ARG A 101 -14.60 7.35 -2.20
CA ARG A 101 -15.99 7.78 -2.04
C ARG A 101 -16.10 9.23 -1.52
N PRO A 102 -17.29 9.86 -1.59
CA PRO A 102 -17.54 11.10 -0.85
C PRO A 102 -17.18 10.97 0.64
N HIS A 103 -16.55 12.01 1.17
CA HIS A 103 -16.00 12.05 2.55
C HIS A 103 -14.94 10.97 2.82
N GLY A 104 -14.29 10.45 1.76
CA GLY A 104 -13.17 9.53 1.88
C GLY A 104 -11.85 10.24 2.12
N ARG A 105 -10.83 9.45 2.42
CA ARG A 105 -9.51 9.96 2.82
C ARG A 105 -8.42 9.37 1.94
N VAL A 106 -7.47 10.22 1.57
CA VAL A 106 -6.30 9.84 0.79
C VAL A 106 -5.04 10.18 1.58
N VAL A 107 -4.14 9.21 1.72
CA VAL A 107 -2.82 9.41 2.33
C VAL A 107 -1.76 9.24 1.25
N LEU A 108 -1.04 10.30 0.98
CA LEU A 108 0.08 10.33 0.04
C LEU A 108 1.38 10.08 0.83
N MET A 109 1.95 8.89 0.68
CA MET A 109 3.20 8.47 1.30
C MET A 109 4.20 7.96 0.25
N GLY A 110 3.81 7.97 -1.01
CA GLY A 110 4.66 7.59 -2.14
C GLY A 110 5.78 8.60 -2.40
N GLY A 111 6.54 8.36 -3.46
CA GLY A 111 7.72 9.15 -3.80
C GLY A 111 7.59 9.98 -5.07
N ILE A 112 6.40 10.12 -5.64
CA ILE A 112 6.16 10.88 -6.89
C ILE A 112 6.76 12.27 -6.76
N ARG A 113 7.53 12.69 -7.78
CA ARG A 113 8.22 13.99 -7.81
C ARG A 113 7.47 15.06 -8.60
N GLU A 114 6.51 14.63 -9.41
CA GLU A 114 5.72 15.52 -10.25
C GLU A 114 4.45 15.98 -9.54
N ASP A 115 3.94 17.15 -9.95
CA ASP A 115 2.66 17.64 -9.45
C ASP A 115 1.50 16.77 -9.93
N ILE A 116 0.52 16.57 -9.05
CA ILE A 116 -0.67 15.79 -9.34
C ILE A 116 -1.84 16.76 -9.53
N SER A 117 -2.41 16.76 -10.72
CA SER A 117 -3.60 17.56 -11.00
C SER A 117 -4.85 16.89 -10.42
N LEU A 118 -5.49 17.55 -9.46
CA LEU A 118 -6.74 17.08 -8.85
C LEU A 118 -7.87 18.06 -9.10
N PRO A 119 -9.12 17.61 -9.37
CA PRO A 119 -10.24 18.48 -9.67
C PRO A 119 -10.76 19.15 -8.40
N TYR A 120 -10.41 20.44 -8.21
CA TYR A 120 -10.77 21.23 -7.03
C TYR A 120 -12.27 21.18 -6.70
N ALA A 121 -13.14 21.46 -7.70
CA ALA A 121 -14.58 21.50 -7.48
C ALA A 121 -15.16 20.15 -7.04
N TRP A 122 -14.61 19.05 -7.54
CA TRP A 122 -14.97 17.69 -7.11
C TRP A 122 -14.56 17.44 -5.66
N MET A 123 -13.31 17.77 -5.30
CA MET A 123 -12.81 17.59 -3.93
C MET A 123 -13.65 18.40 -2.92
N MET A 124 -13.94 19.66 -3.24
CA MET A 124 -14.76 20.54 -2.40
C MET A 124 -16.19 19.98 -2.26
N ARG A 125 -16.82 19.60 -3.38
CA ARG A 125 -18.22 19.11 -3.40
C ARG A 125 -18.39 17.83 -2.58
N PHE A 126 -17.43 16.94 -2.64
CA PHE A 126 -17.50 15.62 -1.99
C PHE A 126 -16.73 15.53 -0.67
N GLY A 127 -16.16 16.64 -0.19
CA GLY A 127 -15.48 16.67 1.11
C GLY A 127 -14.31 15.68 1.19
N ILE A 128 -13.49 15.61 0.13
CA ILE A 128 -12.36 14.67 0.05
C ILE A 128 -11.20 15.21 0.89
N GLU A 129 -10.65 14.36 1.75
CA GLU A 129 -9.45 14.67 2.52
C GLU A 129 -8.21 14.10 1.82
N VAL A 130 -7.23 14.95 1.51
CA VAL A 130 -5.91 14.53 1.02
C VAL A 130 -4.85 14.94 2.03
N ARG A 131 -4.09 13.95 2.51
CA ARG A 131 -3.07 14.15 3.54
C ARG A 131 -1.72 13.61 3.08
N GLY A 132 -0.69 14.46 3.12
CA GLY A 132 0.70 14.03 2.99
C GLY A 132 1.19 13.34 4.27
N CYS A 133 2.03 12.31 4.13
CA CYS A 133 2.67 11.61 5.23
C CYS A 133 4.11 11.25 4.82
N TRP A 134 5.11 11.93 5.41
CA TRP A 134 6.52 11.66 5.12
C TRP A 134 7.11 10.60 6.04
N MET A 135 6.83 10.72 7.32
CA MET A 135 7.36 9.84 8.35
C MET A 135 6.26 9.40 9.31
N TYR A 136 6.48 8.29 9.98
CA TYR A 136 5.57 7.81 11.00
C TYR A 136 5.82 8.52 12.35
N PRO A 137 4.78 8.77 13.16
CA PRO A 137 4.96 9.24 14.53
C PRO A 137 5.56 8.13 15.41
N ARG A 138 6.34 8.50 16.43
CA ARG A 138 6.97 7.52 17.34
C ARG A 138 5.98 6.50 17.93
N GLU A 139 4.76 6.94 18.15
CA GLU A 139 3.68 6.10 18.64
C GLU A 139 3.33 4.93 17.70
N ALA A 140 3.54 5.07 16.40
CA ALA A 140 3.28 4.01 15.42
C ALA A 140 4.15 2.77 15.67
N ILE A 141 5.41 2.94 16.08
CA ILE A 141 6.31 1.82 16.41
C ILE A 141 5.74 1.02 17.58
N ARG A 142 5.37 1.71 18.67
CA ARG A 142 4.80 1.05 19.85
C ARG A 142 3.53 0.28 19.49
N ARG A 143 2.62 0.90 18.75
CA ARG A 143 1.37 0.25 18.31
C ARG A 143 1.65 -0.97 17.45
N MET A 144 2.60 -0.89 16.54
CA MET A 144 2.98 -2.04 15.71
C MET A 144 3.51 -3.20 16.54
N ILE A 145 4.35 -2.93 17.54
CA ILE A 145 4.86 -3.96 18.48
C ILE A 145 3.69 -4.63 19.22
N GLU A 146 2.72 -3.85 19.71
CA GLU A 146 1.55 -4.41 20.38
C GLU A 146 0.68 -5.26 19.43
N MET A 147 0.55 -4.87 18.15
CA MET A 147 -0.16 -5.68 17.15
C MET A 147 0.55 -7.02 16.90
N PHE A 148 1.89 -7.05 16.89
CA PHE A 148 2.66 -8.30 16.82
C PHE A 148 2.46 -9.17 18.06
N LYS A 149 2.57 -8.61 19.26
CA LYS A 149 2.37 -9.31 20.52
C LYS A 149 0.95 -9.91 20.63
N ALA A 150 -0.03 -9.19 20.13
CA ALA A 150 -1.43 -9.62 20.08
C ALA A 150 -1.73 -10.65 18.97
N GLY A 151 -0.75 -11.03 18.15
CA GLY A 151 -0.94 -11.96 17.04
C GLY A 151 -1.77 -11.38 15.87
N GLN A 152 -1.99 -10.08 15.82
CA GLN A 152 -2.73 -9.43 14.72
C GLN A 152 -1.91 -9.34 13.45
N ILE A 153 -0.59 -9.28 13.58
CA ILE A 153 0.37 -9.30 12.47
C ILE A 153 1.34 -10.45 12.71
N SER A 154 1.54 -11.32 11.70
CA SER A 154 2.63 -12.28 11.64
C SER A 154 3.57 -11.92 10.49
N LEU A 155 4.85 -12.29 10.64
CA LEU A 155 5.89 -12.21 9.62
C LEU A 155 6.41 -13.61 9.22
N ASP A 156 5.74 -14.69 9.65
CA ASP A 156 6.18 -16.07 9.43
C ASP A 156 6.29 -16.45 7.95
N ASP A 157 5.58 -15.74 7.10
CA ASP A 157 5.61 -15.92 5.65
C ASP A 157 6.64 -15.03 4.93
N MET A 158 7.44 -14.26 5.68
CA MET A 158 8.49 -13.41 5.12
C MET A 158 9.78 -14.21 4.91
N VAL A 159 10.43 -13.95 3.79
CA VAL A 159 11.78 -14.47 3.52
C VAL A 159 12.79 -13.52 4.16
N VAL A 160 13.41 -13.96 5.23
CA VAL A 160 14.43 -13.19 5.96
C VAL A 160 15.82 -13.64 5.55
N THR A 161 16.68 -12.70 5.16
CA THR A 161 18.11 -12.93 4.92
C THR A 161 18.91 -12.12 5.93
N GLU A 162 19.69 -12.82 6.75
CA GLU A 162 20.48 -12.23 7.83
C GLU A 162 21.92 -12.03 7.41
N PHE A 163 22.51 -10.92 7.84
CA PHE A 163 23.92 -10.59 7.68
C PHE A 163 24.49 -10.15 9.02
N PRO A 164 25.72 -10.54 9.38
CA PRO A 164 26.40 -9.97 10.51
C PRO A 164 26.81 -8.52 10.22
N LEU A 165 27.04 -7.74 11.28
CA LEU A 165 27.31 -6.29 11.16
C LEU A 165 28.56 -5.98 10.34
N ASP A 166 29.59 -6.81 10.42
CA ASP A 166 30.83 -6.67 9.65
C ASP A 166 30.63 -6.84 8.12
N ARG A 167 29.49 -7.43 7.71
CA ARG A 167 29.09 -7.59 6.32
C ARG A 167 27.94 -6.64 5.89
N VAL A 168 27.80 -5.49 6.57
CA VAL A 168 26.71 -4.53 6.30
C VAL A 168 26.67 -4.06 4.83
N ASN A 169 27.82 -3.89 4.17
CA ASN A 169 27.88 -3.50 2.76
C ASN A 169 27.30 -4.57 1.82
N GLU A 170 27.49 -5.84 2.16
CA GLU A 170 26.87 -6.94 1.40
C GLU A 170 25.34 -6.97 1.66
N ALA A 171 24.91 -6.73 2.90
CA ALA A 171 23.50 -6.62 3.23
C ALA A 171 22.80 -5.50 2.45
N VAL A 172 23.44 -4.33 2.33
CA VAL A 172 22.91 -3.21 1.53
C VAL A 172 22.81 -3.58 0.05
N THR A 173 23.85 -4.20 -0.50
CA THR A 173 23.85 -4.68 -1.89
C THR A 173 22.76 -5.72 -2.11
N HIS A 174 22.64 -6.70 -1.21
CA HIS A 174 21.60 -7.72 -1.25
C HIS A 174 20.21 -7.09 -1.21
N ALA A 175 19.98 -6.14 -0.29
CA ALA A 175 18.71 -5.44 -0.17
C ALA A 175 18.35 -4.67 -1.46
N ALA A 176 19.31 -4.01 -2.09
CA ALA A 176 19.10 -3.27 -3.34
C ALA A 176 18.68 -4.18 -4.51
N ILE A 177 19.30 -5.37 -4.61
CA ILE A 177 19.04 -6.32 -5.69
C ILE A 177 17.78 -7.15 -5.45
N ASN A 178 17.55 -7.54 -4.18
CA ASN A 178 16.47 -8.44 -3.78
C ASN A 178 15.28 -7.74 -3.14
N ALA A 179 15.23 -6.40 -3.19
CA ALA A 179 14.10 -5.65 -2.68
C ALA A 179 12.79 -6.11 -3.34
N GLY A 180 11.75 -6.22 -2.53
CA GLY A 180 10.44 -6.66 -3.04
C GLY A 180 9.48 -7.03 -1.92
N PRO A 181 8.25 -7.40 -2.27
CA PRO A 181 7.28 -7.85 -1.30
C PRO A 181 7.75 -9.14 -0.62
N PHE A 182 7.38 -9.30 0.63
CA PHE A 182 7.62 -10.53 1.43
C PHE A 182 9.10 -10.87 1.68
N LYS A 183 10.01 -9.92 1.51
CA LYS A 183 11.45 -10.12 1.74
C LYS A 183 11.96 -9.10 2.74
N ILE A 184 12.81 -9.54 3.65
CA ILE A 184 13.47 -8.71 4.65
C ILE A 184 14.97 -9.02 4.64
N THR A 185 15.80 -8.00 4.59
CA THR A 185 17.24 -8.10 4.84
C THR A 185 17.50 -7.52 6.22
N VAL A 186 18.14 -8.30 7.08
CA VAL A 186 18.42 -7.94 8.48
C VAL A 186 19.92 -7.92 8.70
N VAL A 187 20.41 -6.93 9.43
CA VAL A 187 21.77 -6.88 9.92
C VAL A 187 21.74 -7.13 11.43
N CYS A 188 22.42 -8.18 11.86
CA CYS A 188 22.52 -8.58 13.26
C CYS A 188 23.86 -8.13 13.84
N PRO A 189 23.88 -7.68 15.12
CA PRO A 189 25.12 -7.33 15.83
C PRO A 189 26.09 -8.52 15.92
#